data_7c78267f5edab0e8ae458a251ac2b9ef
#
_entry.id   7c78267f5edab0e8ae458a251ac2b9ef
#
_cell.length_a   1.000
_cell.length_b   1.000
_cell.length_c   1.000
_cell.angle_alpha   90.00
_cell.angle_beta   90.00
_cell.angle_gamma   90.00
#
_symmetry.space_group_name_H-M   'P 1'
#
loop_
_entity.id
_entity.type
_entity.pdbx_description
1 polymer ?
#
loop_
_entity_poly.entity_id
_entity_poly.type
_entity_poly.pdbx_seq_one_letter_code
_entity_poly.pdbx_strand_id
1 'polypeptide(L)'
;MRFLLYNIRYGTGIGKRFHLPLPFMGYFKNTDRNLGEIVEFIDSMDPDIVGLVEVDIGSFRTNRQNQARTLARRISHDPVFQSKYGNGSVADMLPILNKQGNALLTNQAIQSRKFHYLNNGVKRLVIEIELEDVNIFLVHLSLRYRQRQAQLNDLYLLIDAAHKPVIVAGDFNVFRGERELNLFKAAARLESANLHGQPSHPSRSPKRQLDYILHSPGIKVSQFFIPQVTFSDHVPLVCDFDILPQERRQASLAAKMPFAEAGSIGLVAPVM
;
A
#
# COMPACT_ATOMS: atom_id res chain seq x y z
N MET A 1 -16.05 -6.08 -1.04
CA MET A 1 -15.19 -5.56 0.05
C MET A 1 -14.72 -4.16 -0.31
N ARG A 2 -14.55 -3.30 0.71
CA ARG A 2 -14.00 -1.94 0.55
C ARG A 2 -12.61 -1.84 1.16
N PHE A 3 -11.63 -1.43 0.37
CA PHE A 3 -10.27 -1.11 0.79
C PHE A 3 -10.07 0.40 0.82
N LEU A 4 -9.64 0.94 1.96
CA LEU A 4 -9.25 2.33 2.10
C LEU A 4 -7.74 2.42 2.34
N LEU A 5 -7.01 3.14 1.49
CA LEU A 5 -5.58 3.43 1.66
C LEU A 5 -5.39 4.90 2.04
N TYR A 6 -4.60 5.16 3.09
CA TYR A 6 -4.31 6.53 3.48
C TYR A 6 -2.91 6.69 4.08
N ASN A 7 -2.11 7.57 3.50
CA ASN A 7 -0.90 8.08 4.14
C ASN A 7 -1.31 9.21 5.09
N ILE A 8 -1.32 8.92 6.40
CA ILE A 8 -1.82 9.85 7.43
C ILE A 8 -0.76 10.80 7.98
N ARG A 9 0.49 10.70 7.50
CA ARG A 9 1.60 11.54 7.94
C ARG A 9 1.70 11.66 9.47
N TYR A 10 1.59 10.55 10.16
CA TYR A 10 1.62 10.48 11.63
C TYR A 10 0.55 11.34 12.33
N GLY A 11 -0.54 11.69 11.65
CA GLY A 11 -1.58 12.58 12.18
C GLY A 11 -1.15 14.04 12.36
N THR A 12 -0.03 14.49 11.77
CA THR A 12 0.49 15.85 11.98
C THR A 12 -0.29 16.94 11.26
N GLY A 13 -1.18 16.56 10.33
CA GLY A 13 -2.00 17.49 9.53
C GLY A 13 -1.19 18.32 8.55
N ILE A 14 -1.88 19.26 7.88
CA ILE A 14 -1.26 20.20 6.94
C ILE A 14 -1.17 21.57 7.62
N GLY A 15 0.02 22.00 8.05
CA GLY A 15 0.27 23.35 8.54
C GLY A 15 0.24 24.37 7.41
N LYS A 16 -0.14 25.62 7.70
CA LYS A 16 -0.19 26.72 6.72
C LYS A 16 1.14 27.01 6.00
N ARG A 17 2.28 26.51 6.51
CA ARG A 17 3.64 26.75 5.98
C ARG A 17 4.33 25.48 5.44
N PHE A 18 3.61 24.39 5.19
CA PHE A 18 4.21 23.08 5.01
C PHE A 18 4.24 22.57 3.57
N HIS A 19 5.05 23.21 2.73
CA HIS A 19 5.55 22.62 1.48
C HIS A 19 7.07 22.48 1.46
N LEU A 20 7.76 22.77 2.56
CA LEU A 20 9.20 22.53 2.66
C LEU A 20 9.43 21.14 3.28
N PRO A 21 10.15 20.25 2.59
CA PRO A 21 10.49 18.92 3.09
C PRO A 21 11.62 18.99 4.12
N LEU A 22 11.44 19.76 5.19
CA LEU A 22 12.39 19.78 6.28
C LEU A 22 12.10 18.58 7.20
N PRO A 23 13.09 17.69 7.40
CA PRO A 23 12.88 16.38 8.02
C PRO A 23 12.44 16.40 9.50
N PHE A 24 12.38 17.57 10.14
CA PHE A 24 12.10 17.68 11.59
C PHE A 24 10.96 18.62 11.96
N MET A 25 10.32 19.33 11.02
CA MET A 25 9.20 20.21 11.32
C MET A 25 7.89 19.43 11.48
N GLY A 26 7.33 19.40 12.64
CA GLY A 26 6.12 18.65 13.00
C GLY A 26 6.36 17.62 14.12
N TYR A 27 7.62 17.43 14.53
CA TYR A 27 8.00 16.49 15.56
C TYR A 27 7.40 16.79 16.96
N PHE A 28 7.04 18.04 17.23
CA PHE A 28 6.52 18.49 18.53
C PHE A 28 5.04 18.89 18.52
N LYS A 29 4.32 18.58 17.43
CA LYS A 29 2.91 18.95 17.32
C LYS A 29 2.04 17.87 17.95
N ASN A 30 1.11 18.28 18.84
CA ASN A 30 0.07 17.38 19.33
C ASN A 30 -0.81 16.95 18.13
N THR A 31 -0.97 15.64 17.96
CA THR A 31 -1.64 15.04 16.80
C THR A 31 -3.07 14.59 17.11
N ASP A 32 -3.53 14.70 18.38
CA ASP A 32 -4.77 14.08 18.86
C ASP A 32 -6.01 14.59 18.11
N ARG A 33 -6.11 15.93 17.91
CA ARG A 33 -7.27 16.50 17.20
C ARG A 33 -7.34 16.02 15.74
N ASN A 34 -6.24 16.11 15.02
CA ASN A 34 -6.21 15.71 13.61
C ASN A 34 -6.40 14.20 13.45
N LEU A 35 -5.90 13.41 14.40
CA LEU A 35 -6.17 11.97 14.43
C LEU A 35 -7.65 11.69 14.63
N GLY A 36 -8.36 12.45 15.50
CA GLY A 36 -9.81 12.35 15.68
C GLY A 36 -10.56 12.56 14.37
N GLU A 37 -10.22 13.63 13.62
CA GLU A 37 -10.83 13.92 12.31
C GLU A 37 -10.55 12.81 11.28
N ILE A 38 -9.35 12.23 11.28
CA ILE A 38 -9.01 11.07 10.43
C ILE A 38 -9.83 9.84 10.82
N VAL A 39 -9.98 9.56 12.11
CA VAL A 39 -10.74 8.41 12.63
C VAL A 39 -12.22 8.53 12.24
N GLU A 40 -12.84 9.68 12.46
CA GLU A 40 -14.25 9.93 12.08
C GLU A 40 -14.46 9.80 10.56
N PHE A 41 -13.52 10.30 9.78
CA PHE A 41 -13.56 10.16 8.32
C PHE A 41 -13.48 8.67 7.90
N ILE A 42 -12.52 7.92 8.43
CA ILE A 42 -12.37 6.48 8.06
C ILE A 42 -13.60 5.68 8.51
N ASP A 43 -14.12 5.94 9.72
CA ASP A 43 -15.35 5.31 10.23
C ASP A 43 -16.54 5.57 9.29
N SER A 44 -16.68 6.82 8.80
CA SER A 44 -17.75 7.20 7.88
C SER A 44 -17.67 6.54 6.49
N MET A 45 -16.50 6.03 6.11
CA MET A 45 -16.30 5.31 4.84
C MET A 45 -16.65 3.84 4.94
N ASP A 46 -16.86 3.30 6.14
CA ASP A 46 -17.20 1.89 6.42
C ASP A 46 -16.34 0.89 5.64
N PRO A 47 -15.00 0.93 5.78
CA PRO A 47 -14.10 0.04 5.05
C PRO A 47 -14.01 -1.34 5.71
N ASP A 48 -13.89 -2.40 4.93
CA ASP A 48 -13.52 -3.74 5.42
C ASP A 48 -12.03 -3.85 5.73
N ILE A 49 -11.22 -3.07 5.00
CA ILE A 49 -9.75 -3.11 5.09
C ILE A 49 -9.22 -1.69 5.01
N VAL A 50 -8.30 -1.34 5.91
CA VAL A 50 -7.63 -0.04 5.93
C VAL A 50 -6.12 -0.22 5.87
N GLY A 51 -5.50 0.33 4.84
CA GLY A 51 -4.04 0.46 4.74
C GLY A 51 -3.61 1.85 5.20
N LEU A 52 -2.84 1.91 6.28
CA LEU A 52 -2.31 3.16 6.84
C LEU A 52 -0.80 3.24 6.63
N VAL A 53 -0.39 4.28 5.96
CA VAL A 53 1.03 4.62 5.78
C VAL A 53 1.37 5.79 6.68
N GLU A 54 2.59 5.80 7.22
CA GLU A 54 3.06 6.82 8.16
C GLU A 54 2.21 6.93 9.43
N VAL A 55 2.09 5.84 10.17
CA VAL A 55 1.48 5.80 11.50
C VAL A 55 2.52 5.96 12.60
N ASP A 56 2.12 6.61 13.69
CA ASP A 56 2.88 6.64 14.95
C ASP A 56 2.39 5.51 15.87
N ILE A 57 3.28 4.59 16.19
CA ILE A 57 2.95 3.41 17.02
C ILE A 57 3.23 3.62 18.52
N GLY A 58 3.22 4.87 18.99
CA GLY A 58 3.30 5.21 20.40
C GLY A 58 4.53 6.04 20.80
N SER A 59 4.89 7.06 20.02
CA SER A 59 5.89 8.05 20.43
C SER A 59 5.31 9.04 21.44
N PHE A 60 6.16 9.90 21.98
CA PHE A 60 5.70 10.95 22.91
C PHE A 60 4.77 12.00 22.23
N ARG A 61 4.81 12.15 20.90
CA ARG A 61 3.93 13.06 20.14
C ARG A 61 2.45 12.67 20.23
N THR A 62 2.19 11.39 20.39
CA THR A 62 0.87 10.81 20.53
C THR A 62 0.53 10.44 21.96
N ASN A 63 1.18 11.09 22.95
CA ASN A 63 1.04 10.71 24.36
C ASN A 63 1.24 9.20 24.59
N ARG A 64 2.16 8.58 23.84
CA ARG A 64 2.43 7.14 23.80
C ARG A 64 1.26 6.28 23.31
N GLN A 65 0.24 6.90 22.71
CA GLN A 65 -0.87 6.17 22.09
C GLN A 65 -0.46 5.68 20.71
N ASN A 66 -0.83 4.45 20.41
CA ASN A 66 -0.63 3.85 19.10
C ASN A 66 -1.81 4.21 18.19
N GLN A 67 -1.56 5.00 17.14
CA GLN A 67 -2.58 5.50 16.22
C GLN A 67 -3.34 4.35 15.52
N ALA A 68 -2.64 3.27 15.11
CA ALA A 68 -3.28 2.12 14.50
C ALA A 68 -4.26 1.43 15.43
N ARG A 69 -3.89 1.23 16.70
CA ARG A 69 -4.78 0.65 17.71
C ARG A 69 -5.96 1.55 18.05
N THR A 70 -5.73 2.86 18.13
CA THR A 70 -6.80 3.84 18.40
C THR A 70 -7.86 3.79 17.30
N LEU A 71 -7.43 3.80 16.04
CA LEU A 71 -8.32 3.72 14.90
C LEU A 71 -9.03 2.36 14.83
N ALA A 72 -8.28 1.25 14.96
CA ALA A 72 -8.82 -0.10 14.92
C ALA A 72 -9.96 -0.33 15.93
N ARG A 73 -9.80 0.20 17.17
CA ARG A 73 -10.84 0.12 18.20
C ARG A 73 -12.11 0.87 17.79
N ARG A 74 -11.97 2.03 17.15
CA ARG A 74 -13.11 2.84 16.73
C ARG A 74 -13.95 2.17 15.65
N ILE A 75 -13.29 1.56 14.66
CA ILE A 75 -13.98 0.91 13.52
C ILE A 75 -14.15 -0.62 13.72
N SER A 76 -13.89 -1.15 14.93
CA SER A 76 -14.01 -2.57 15.27
C SER A 76 -13.21 -3.51 14.36
N HIS A 77 -11.96 -3.14 14.06
CA HIS A 77 -11.03 -3.92 13.22
C HIS A 77 -9.87 -4.48 14.01
N ASP A 78 -9.25 -5.56 13.49
CA ASP A 78 -8.00 -6.11 14.01
C ASP A 78 -6.79 -5.37 13.41
N PRO A 79 -5.87 -4.80 14.23
CA PRO A 79 -4.73 -4.08 13.75
C PRO A 79 -3.50 -4.98 13.58
N VAL A 80 -2.87 -4.91 12.40
CA VAL A 80 -1.54 -5.44 12.11
C VAL A 80 -0.61 -4.27 11.80
N PHE A 81 0.37 -4.00 12.64
CA PHE A 81 1.27 -2.86 12.48
C PHE A 81 2.71 -3.21 12.84
N GLN A 82 3.66 -2.49 12.23
CA GLN A 82 5.08 -2.70 12.50
C GLN A 82 5.87 -1.40 12.27
N SER A 83 6.99 -1.26 13.00
CA SER A 83 7.95 -0.17 12.79
C SER A 83 8.64 -0.31 11.42
N LYS A 84 8.89 0.83 10.75
CA LYS A 84 9.63 0.89 9.48
C LYS A 84 11.08 0.43 9.61
N TYR A 85 11.63 0.55 10.79
CA TYR A 85 13.02 0.25 11.08
C TYR A 85 13.09 -1.11 11.79
N GLY A 86 13.73 -2.08 11.16
CA GLY A 86 13.98 -3.37 11.79
C GLY A 86 14.95 -3.22 12.97
N ASN A 87 14.90 -4.18 13.90
CA ASN A 87 15.76 -4.22 15.07
C ASN A 87 17.23 -4.09 14.68
N GLY A 88 17.99 -3.20 15.37
CA GLY A 88 19.42 -3.01 15.16
C GLY A 88 19.80 -1.91 14.15
N SER A 89 18.86 -1.12 13.64
CA SER A 89 19.17 0.08 12.85
C SER A 89 19.52 1.27 13.75
N VAL A 90 20.37 2.21 13.28
CA VAL A 90 20.68 3.46 14.00
C VAL A 90 19.39 4.27 14.29
N ALA A 91 18.39 4.15 13.44
CA ALA A 91 17.07 4.79 13.61
C ALA A 91 16.28 4.20 14.78
N ASP A 92 16.56 2.96 15.17
CA ASP A 92 15.93 2.29 16.33
C ASP A 92 16.35 2.93 17.67
N MET A 93 17.50 3.61 17.70
CA MET A 93 17.99 4.36 18.86
C MET A 93 17.32 5.74 19.04
N LEU A 94 16.59 6.23 18.04
CA LEU A 94 15.96 7.56 18.09
C LEU A 94 14.50 7.44 18.53
N PRO A 95 14.07 8.10 19.64
CA PRO A 95 12.80 7.85 20.32
C PRO A 95 11.53 8.08 19.49
N ILE A 96 11.62 8.83 18.39
CA ILE A 96 10.49 9.07 17.49
C ILE A 96 10.56 8.16 16.26
N LEU A 97 11.76 7.98 15.72
CA LEU A 97 11.93 7.21 14.49
C LEU A 97 11.56 5.74 14.72
N ASN A 98 11.92 5.16 15.84
CA ASN A 98 11.59 3.78 16.20
C ASN A 98 10.07 3.54 16.36
N LYS A 99 9.27 4.62 16.47
CA LYS A 99 7.80 4.56 16.58
C LYS A 99 7.09 4.91 15.26
N GLN A 100 7.83 5.15 14.19
CA GLN A 100 7.25 5.34 12.86
C GLN A 100 7.00 3.99 12.18
N GLY A 101 5.78 3.77 11.74
CA GLY A 101 5.36 2.49 11.16
C GLY A 101 4.32 2.64 10.05
N ASN A 102 3.83 1.48 9.62
CA ASN A 102 2.66 1.33 8.78
C ASN A 102 1.71 0.34 9.47
N ALA A 103 0.43 0.32 9.05
CA ALA A 103 -0.56 -0.59 9.62
C ALA A 103 -1.57 -1.04 8.57
N LEU A 104 -2.02 -2.28 8.70
CA LEU A 104 -3.22 -2.81 8.07
C LEU A 104 -4.26 -3.08 9.16
N LEU A 105 -5.50 -2.65 8.94
CA LEU A 105 -6.62 -2.93 9.83
C LEU A 105 -7.68 -3.65 9.02
N THR A 106 -8.35 -4.65 9.59
CA THR A 106 -9.43 -5.36 8.90
C THR A 106 -10.42 -5.97 9.87
N ASN A 107 -11.67 -6.08 9.44
CA ASN A 107 -12.74 -6.84 10.11
C ASN A 107 -12.81 -8.30 9.60
N GLN A 108 -11.96 -8.64 8.61
CA GLN A 108 -11.90 -9.98 8.04
C GLN A 108 -10.96 -10.89 8.85
N ALA A 109 -11.23 -12.19 8.86
CA ALA A 109 -10.36 -13.16 9.55
C ALA A 109 -8.97 -13.23 8.90
N ILE A 110 -7.94 -12.94 9.70
CA ILE A 110 -6.53 -12.99 9.27
C ILE A 110 -6.01 -14.42 9.44
N GLN A 111 -5.67 -15.09 8.34
CA GLN A 111 -5.07 -16.43 8.34
C GLN A 111 -3.57 -16.39 8.64
N SER A 112 -2.87 -15.38 8.09
CA SER A 112 -1.43 -15.22 8.28
C SER A 112 -1.04 -13.74 8.24
N ARG A 113 0.04 -13.38 8.94
CA ARG A 113 0.66 -12.07 8.91
C ARG A 113 2.17 -12.23 8.86
N LYS A 114 2.81 -11.48 7.93
CA LYS A 114 4.26 -11.47 7.78
C LYS A 114 4.77 -10.04 7.62
N PHE A 115 5.98 -9.80 8.11
CA PHE A 115 6.67 -8.51 7.99
C PHE A 115 7.96 -8.75 7.22
N HIS A 116 8.08 -8.14 6.05
CA HIS A 116 9.27 -8.24 5.22
C HIS A 116 10.02 -6.92 5.23
N TYR A 117 11.34 -6.99 5.21
CA TYR A 117 12.19 -5.82 5.09
C TYR A 117 13.01 -5.93 3.81
N LEU A 118 12.63 -5.09 2.83
CA LEU A 118 13.30 -5.05 1.52
C LEU A 118 14.79 -4.69 1.68
N ASN A 119 15.65 -5.16 0.76
CA ASN A 119 17.09 -5.07 0.92
C ASN A 119 17.64 -3.64 0.84
N ASN A 120 16.98 -2.73 0.12
CA ASN A 120 17.49 -1.41 -0.20
C ASN A 120 16.63 -0.28 0.38
N GLY A 121 17.29 0.83 0.76
CA GLY A 121 16.62 2.05 1.18
C GLY A 121 16.32 2.11 2.68
N VAL A 122 15.64 3.18 3.08
CA VAL A 122 15.26 3.45 4.49
C VAL A 122 13.83 2.98 4.77
N LYS A 123 12.93 3.19 3.82
CA LYS A 123 11.53 2.74 3.88
C LYS A 123 11.47 1.34 3.28
N ARG A 124 11.61 0.29 4.11
CA ARG A 124 11.80 -1.10 3.63
C ARG A 124 10.69 -2.05 4.04
N LEU A 125 9.83 -1.63 4.97
CA LEU A 125 8.79 -2.49 5.53
C LEU A 125 7.70 -2.77 4.49
N VAL A 126 7.41 -4.06 4.31
CA VAL A 126 6.20 -4.58 3.66
C VAL A 126 5.42 -5.35 4.73
N ILE A 127 4.15 -4.99 4.92
CA ILE A 127 3.22 -5.75 5.74
C ILE A 127 2.41 -6.64 4.81
N GLU A 128 2.51 -7.94 5.00
CA GLU A 128 1.68 -8.94 4.30
C GLU A 128 0.65 -9.49 5.26
N ILE A 129 -0.62 -9.47 4.87
CA ILE A 129 -1.66 -10.25 5.52
C ILE A 129 -2.32 -11.17 4.49
N GLU A 130 -2.62 -12.37 4.93
CA GLU A 130 -3.37 -13.35 4.18
C GLU A 130 -4.77 -13.46 4.78
N LEU A 131 -5.77 -13.14 3.97
CA LEU A 131 -7.19 -13.36 4.26
C LEU A 131 -7.64 -14.67 3.58
N GLU A 132 -8.92 -15.02 3.72
CA GLU A 132 -9.45 -16.27 3.16
C GLU A 132 -9.16 -16.41 1.66
N ASP A 133 -9.42 -15.36 0.87
CA ASP A 133 -9.37 -15.41 -0.59
C ASP A 133 -8.37 -14.44 -1.24
N VAL A 134 -7.62 -13.65 -0.46
CA VAL A 134 -6.74 -12.60 -0.97
C VAL A 134 -5.54 -12.38 -0.07
N ASN A 135 -4.38 -12.11 -0.69
CA ASN A 135 -3.19 -11.61 0.00
C ASN A 135 -3.08 -10.09 -0.20
N ILE A 136 -2.77 -9.37 0.88
CA ILE A 136 -2.63 -7.92 0.84
C ILE A 136 -1.22 -7.55 1.26
N PHE A 137 -0.55 -6.74 0.43
CA PHE A 137 0.77 -6.20 0.67
C PHE A 137 0.68 -4.69 0.82
N LEU A 138 1.00 -4.17 2.01
CA LEU A 138 1.08 -2.73 2.25
C LEU A 138 2.55 -2.29 2.20
N VAL A 139 2.84 -1.30 1.36
CA VAL A 139 4.20 -0.80 1.12
C VAL A 139 4.31 0.69 1.37
N HIS A 140 5.53 1.14 1.68
CA HIS A 140 5.93 2.53 1.61
C HIS A 140 7.35 2.58 1.06
N LEU A 141 7.50 2.88 -0.24
CA LEU A 141 8.76 2.77 -0.96
C LEU A 141 9.64 4.02 -0.82
N SER A 142 10.92 3.84 -1.13
CA SER A 142 11.93 4.88 -1.05
C SER A 142 11.69 6.05 -2.01
N LEU A 143 12.05 7.27 -1.57
CA LEU A 143 12.02 8.47 -2.40
C LEU A 143 13.05 8.44 -3.54
N ARG A 144 14.19 7.72 -3.34
CA ARG A 144 15.26 7.64 -4.32
C ARG A 144 14.94 6.60 -5.39
N TYR A 145 14.94 7.01 -6.65
CA TYR A 145 14.60 6.18 -7.80
C TYR A 145 15.32 4.82 -7.82
N ARG A 146 16.65 4.81 -7.72
CA ARG A 146 17.44 3.55 -7.77
C ARG A 146 17.07 2.58 -6.65
N GLN A 147 16.86 3.09 -5.42
CA GLN A 147 16.45 2.27 -4.29
C GLN A 147 15.05 1.71 -4.52
N ARG A 148 14.13 2.54 -5.03
CA ARG A 148 12.76 2.14 -5.32
C ARG A 148 12.68 1.05 -6.39
N GLN A 149 13.51 1.15 -7.46
CA GLN A 149 13.55 0.09 -8.48
C GLN A 149 14.05 -1.25 -7.90
N ALA A 150 15.06 -1.23 -7.05
CA ALA A 150 15.50 -2.43 -6.34
C ALA A 150 14.41 -2.98 -5.40
N GLN A 151 13.70 -2.10 -4.69
CA GLN A 151 12.57 -2.48 -3.82
C GLN A 151 11.39 -3.09 -4.61
N LEU A 152 11.11 -2.59 -5.82
CA LEU A 152 10.07 -3.17 -6.69
C LEU A 152 10.46 -4.58 -7.15
N ASN A 153 11.75 -4.84 -7.38
CA ASN A 153 12.22 -6.19 -7.69
C ASN A 153 12.07 -7.15 -6.49
N ASP A 154 12.46 -6.72 -5.30
CA ASP A 154 12.26 -7.53 -4.08
C ASP A 154 10.75 -7.79 -3.84
N LEU A 155 9.91 -6.78 -4.03
CA LEU A 155 8.46 -6.87 -3.88
C LEU A 155 7.84 -7.84 -4.90
N TYR A 156 8.33 -7.84 -6.15
CA TYR A 156 7.91 -8.80 -7.16
C TYR A 156 8.10 -10.24 -6.69
N LEU A 157 9.25 -10.57 -6.10
CA LEU A 157 9.53 -11.91 -5.58
C LEU A 157 8.57 -12.33 -4.45
N LEU A 158 8.16 -11.38 -3.60
CA LEU A 158 7.16 -11.66 -2.55
C LEU A 158 5.78 -11.94 -3.14
N ILE A 159 5.39 -11.17 -4.18
CA ILE A 159 4.09 -11.33 -4.84
C ILE A 159 4.04 -12.61 -5.65
N ASP A 160 5.11 -12.96 -6.35
CA ASP A 160 5.21 -14.18 -7.17
C ASP A 160 5.08 -15.46 -6.31
N ALA A 161 5.49 -15.39 -5.04
CA ALA A 161 5.33 -16.48 -4.08
C ALA A 161 3.90 -16.60 -3.50
N ALA A 162 3.00 -15.65 -3.79
CA ALA A 162 1.62 -15.70 -3.29
C ALA A 162 0.75 -16.62 -4.14
N HIS A 163 -0.05 -17.47 -3.49
CA HIS A 163 -0.92 -18.44 -4.17
C HIS A 163 -2.36 -17.95 -4.40
N LYS A 164 -2.75 -16.86 -3.73
CA LYS A 164 -4.07 -16.22 -3.83
C LYS A 164 -3.98 -14.95 -4.68
N PRO A 165 -5.10 -14.40 -5.16
CA PRO A 165 -5.13 -13.06 -5.71
C PRO A 165 -4.49 -12.07 -4.76
N VAL A 166 -3.82 -11.06 -5.31
CA VAL A 166 -3.07 -10.09 -4.51
C VAL A 166 -3.59 -8.67 -4.69
N ILE A 167 -3.58 -7.91 -3.61
CA ILE A 167 -3.65 -6.45 -3.62
C ILE A 167 -2.31 -5.92 -3.11
N VAL A 168 -1.70 -5.01 -3.85
CA VAL A 168 -0.50 -4.29 -3.43
C VAL A 168 -0.85 -2.82 -3.32
N ALA A 169 -0.86 -2.31 -2.10
CA ALA A 169 -1.29 -0.95 -1.84
C ALA A 169 -0.23 -0.17 -1.04
N GLY A 170 -0.19 1.15 -1.21
CA GLY A 170 0.72 2.00 -0.43
C GLY A 170 1.17 3.24 -1.14
N ASP A 171 2.12 3.94 -0.51
CA ASP A 171 2.83 5.07 -1.08
C ASP A 171 4.08 4.57 -1.83
N PHE A 172 3.98 4.56 -3.15
CA PHE A 172 5.05 4.10 -4.04
C PHE A 172 6.10 5.17 -4.32
N ASN A 173 5.83 6.43 -3.97
CA ASN A 173 6.75 7.56 -4.16
C ASN A 173 7.28 7.72 -5.61
N VAL A 174 6.47 7.43 -6.62
CA VAL A 174 6.84 7.49 -8.05
C VAL A 174 6.76 8.90 -8.60
N PHE A 175 7.69 9.75 -8.21
CA PHE A 175 7.72 11.17 -8.58
C PHE A 175 7.84 11.45 -10.09
N ARG A 176 8.31 10.48 -10.88
CA ARG A 176 8.43 10.55 -12.35
C ARG A 176 7.19 10.02 -13.07
N GLY A 177 6.14 9.68 -12.31
CA GLY A 177 4.87 9.16 -12.82
C GLY A 177 4.82 7.64 -12.91
N GLU A 178 3.64 7.12 -13.26
CA GLU A 178 3.30 5.70 -13.26
C GLU A 178 4.22 4.82 -14.12
N ARG A 179 4.84 5.39 -15.16
CA ARG A 179 5.82 4.67 -16.00
C ARG A 179 6.96 4.03 -15.21
N GLU A 180 7.26 4.51 -13.99
CA GLU A 180 8.24 3.88 -13.10
C GLU A 180 7.78 2.48 -12.65
N LEU A 181 6.47 2.18 -12.71
CA LEU A 181 5.85 0.93 -12.30
C LEU A 181 5.55 -0.02 -13.46
N ASN A 182 5.72 0.41 -14.72
CA ASN A 182 5.25 -0.38 -15.86
C ASN A 182 5.87 -1.78 -15.91
N LEU A 183 7.19 -1.90 -15.72
CA LEU A 183 7.88 -3.18 -15.71
C LEU A 183 7.39 -4.05 -14.53
N PHE A 184 7.31 -3.49 -13.34
CA PHE A 184 6.82 -4.17 -12.14
C PHE A 184 5.38 -4.66 -12.33
N LYS A 185 4.47 -3.81 -12.81
CA LYS A 185 3.08 -4.16 -13.07
C LYS A 185 2.98 -5.28 -14.10
N ALA A 186 3.75 -5.19 -15.18
CA ALA A 186 3.76 -6.22 -16.22
C ALA A 186 4.30 -7.56 -15.70
N ALA A 187 5.42 -7.56 -14.99
CA ALA A 187 6.03 -8.76 -14.43
C ALA A 187 5.12 -9.45 -13.39
N ALA A 188 4.56 -8.67 -12.45
CA ALA A 188 3.68 -9.15 -11.41
C ALA A 188 2.21 -9.31 -11.87
N ARG A 189 1.90 -9.03 -13.14
CA ARG A 189 0.53 -9.07 -13.71
C ARG A 189 -0.47 -8.26 -12.92
N LEU A 190 -0.07 -7.04 -12.52
CA LEU A 190 -0.89 -6.14 -11.71
C LEU A 190 -1.52 -5.04 -12.56
N GLU A 191 -2.75 -4.68 -12.22
CA GLU A 191 -3.48 -3.54 -12.78
C GLU A 191 -3.69 -2.48 -11.70
N SER A 192 -3.83 -1.23 -12.10
CA SER A 192 -4.15 -0.14 -11.17
C SER A 192 -5.66 -0.03 -10.99
N ALA A 193 -6.14 0.05 -9.75
CA ALA A 193 -7.53 0.39 -9.48
C ALA A 193 -7.87 1.83 -9.93
N ASN A 194 -6.87 2.71 -9.94
CA ASN A 194 -6.98 4.09 -10.45
C ASN A 194 -6.73 4.13 -11.95
N LEU A 195 -7.73 3.78 -12.75
CA LEU A 195 -7.62 3.72 -14.22
C LEU A 195 -7.35 5.08 -14.89
N HIS A 196 -7.73 6.17 -14.23
CA HIS A 196 -7.61 7.53 -14.79
C HIS A 196 -6.37 8.27 -14.30
N GLY A 197 -5.51 7.65 -13.51
CA GLY A 197 -4.29 8.28 -12.99
C GLY A 197 -4.57 9.50 -12.12
N GLN A 198 -5.69 9.51 -11.38
CA GLN A 198 -6.07 10.63 -10.51
C GLN A 198 -4.99 10.86 -9.45
N PRO A 199 -4.56 12.12 -9.24
CA PRO A 199 -3.48 12.42 -8.32
C PRO A 199 -3.91 12.32 -6.85
N SER A 200 -2.97 11.91 -5.97
CA SER A 200 -3.18 11.77 -4.53
C SER A 200 -2.41 12.79 -3.68
N HIS A 201 -1.44 13.51 -4.27
CA HIS A 201 -0.55 14.42 -3.55
C HIS A 201 -0.26 15.71 -4.35
N PRO A 202 -0.13 16.89 -3.71
CA PRO A 202 -0.48 17.19 -2.32
C PRO A 202 -1.99 17.35 -2.15
N SER A 203 -2.57 17.00 -1.00
CA SER A 203 -4.01 16.93 -0.79
C SER A 203 -4.80 18.21 -1.07
N ARG A 204 -4.21 19.42 -0.87
CA ARG A 204 -4.87 20.70 -1.16
C ARG A 204 -5.02 21.00 -2.66
N SER A 205 -4.15 20.47 -3.49
CA SER A 205 -4.16 20.65 -4.94
C SER A 205 -3.41 19.47 -5.56
N PRO A 206 -4.06 18.31 -5.69
CA PRO A 206 -3.42 17.09 -6.14
C PRO A 206 -2.83 17.24 -7.53
N LYS A 207 -1.57 16.85 -7.71
CA LYS A 207 -0.82 16.96 -8.96
C LYS A 207 -0.03 15.70 -9.31
N ARG A 208 0.18 14.81 -8.35
CA ARG A 208 0.95 13.58 -8.52
C ARG A 208 0.21 12.41 -7.94
N GLN A 209 0.19 11.31 -8.64
CA GLN A 209 -0.22 10.03 -8.10
C GLN A 209 0.99 9.38 -7.45
N LEU A 210 1.05 9.36 -6.12
CA LEU A 210 2.09 8.70 -5.34
C LEU A 210 1.59 7.43 -4.68
N ASP A 211 0.29 7.40 -4.37
CA ASP A 211 -0.39 6.29 -3.74
C ASP A 211 -1.09 5.41 -4.78
N TYR A 212 -0.97 4.11 -4.62
CA TYR A 212 -1.53 3.12 -5.55
C TYR A 212 -2.24 2.01 -4.79
N ILE A 213 -3.32 1.51 -5.39
CA ILE A 213 -3.92 0.22 -5.11
C ILE A 213 -3.80 -0.57 -6.42
N LEU A 214 -2.88 -1.54 -6.42
CA LEU A 214 -2.65 -2.45 -7.55
C LEU A 214 -3.27 -3.80 -7.21
N HIS A 215 -3.81 -4.49 -8.19
CA HIS A 215 -4.47 -5.79 -7.99
C HIS A 215 -4.16 -6.78 -9.10
N SER A 216 -4.18 -8.06 -8.77
CA SER A 216 -4.06 -9.15 -9.73
C SER A 216 -5.38 -9.41 -10.49
N PRO A 217 -5.36 -10.15 -11.62
CA PRO A 217 -6.54 -10.44 -12.44
C PRO A 217 -7.67 -11.20 -11.72
N GLY A 218 -7.39 -11.84 -10.58
CA GLY A 218 -8.40 -12.49 -9.75
C GLY A 218 -9.27 -11.53 -8.94
N ILE A 219 -9.09 -10.23 -9.09
CA ILE A 219 -9.84 -9.18 -8.38
C ILE A 219 -10.54 -8.30 -9.41
N LYS A 220 -11.84 -8.06 -9.19
CA LYS A 220 -12.66 -7.16 -9.98
C LYS A 220 -12.93 -5.90 -9.18
N VAL A 221 -12.39 -4.77 -9.61
CA VAL A 221 -12.73 -3.46 -9.04
C VAL A 221 -14.10 -3.06 -9.52
N SER A 222 -15.03 -2.77 -8.60
CA SER A 222 -16.37 -2.31 -8.88
C SER A 222 -16.49 -0.79 -8.79
N GLN A 223 -15.74 -0.16 -7.87
CA GLN A 223 -15.68 1.29 -7.73
C GLN A 223 -14.31 1.73 -7.25
N PHE A 224 -13.83 2.86 -7.76
CA PHE A 224 -12.64 3.57 -7.26
C PHE A 224 -12.93 5.06 -7.18
N PHE A 225 -12.59 5.69 -6.05
CA PHE A 225 -12.71 7.14 -5.88
C PHE A 225 -11.70 7.69 -4.88
N ILE A 226 -11.48 8.99 -4.95
CA ILE A 226 -10.53 9.72 -4.11
C ILE A 226 -11.28 10.80 -3.34
N PRO A 227 -11.61 10.57 -2.05
CA PRO A 227 -12.23 11.59 -1.20
C PRO A 227 -11.35 12.81 -1.06
N GLN A 228 -11.91 14.00 -1.27
CA GLN A 228 -11.19 15.26 -1.21
C GLN A 228 -11.14 15.79 0.23
N VAL A 229 -10.28 15.19 1.05
CA VAL A 229 -10.03 15.60 2.44
C VAL A 229 -8.60 16.09 2.61
N THR A 230 -8.37 16.91 3.63
CA THR A 230 -7.08 17.61 3.83
C THR A 230 -6.50 17.38 5.23
N PHE A 231 -6.77 16.21 5.83
CA PHE A 231 -6.22 15.85 7.14
C PHE A 231 -4.75 15.43 7.08
N SER A 232 -4.26 15.09 5.89
CA SER A 232 -2.85 14.76 5.59
C SER A 232 -2.42 15.48 4.31
N ASP A 233 -1.12 15.46 3.99
CA ASP A 233 -0.61 15.94 2.71
C ASP A 233 -0.91 15.01 1.52
N HIS A 234 -1.37 13.79 1.79
CA HIS A 234 -2.00 12.91 0.81
C HIS A 234 -3.53 12.93 0.96
N VAL A 235 -4.25 12.61 -0.11
CA VAL A 235 -5.67 12.25 -0.05
C VAL A 235 -5.81 10.74 0.02
N PRO A 236 -6.87 10.19 0.68
CA PRO A 236 -7.10 8.75 0.72
C PRO A 236 -7.58 8.22 -0.62
N LEU A 237 -7.32 6.94 -0.88
CA LEU A 237 -7.86 6.18 -1.99
C LEU A 237 -8.87 5.16 -1.45
N VAL A 238 -10.02 5.06 -2.09
CA VAL A 238 -11.05 4.06 -1.75
C VAL A 238 -11.34 3.20 -2.97
N CYS A 239 -11.33 1.88 -2.76
CA CYS A 239 -11.53 0.88 -3.80
C CYS A 239 -12.51 -0.18 -3.31
N ASP A 240 -13.64 -0.28 -3.99
CA ASP A 240 -14.60 -1.38 -3.79
C ASP A 240 -14.27 -2.50 -4.79
N PHE A 241 -14.16 -3.72 -4.30
CA PHE A 241 -13.75 -4.85 -5.12
C PHE A 241 -14.39 -6.17 -4.70
N ASP A 242 -14.46 -7.09 -5.66
CA ASP A 242 -14.89 -8.47 -5.49
C ASP A 242 -13.77 -9.42 -5.89
N ILE A 243 -13.69 -10.56 -5.21
CA ILE A 243 -12.74 -11.63 -5.56
C ILE A 243 -13.46 -12.60 -6.49
N LEU A 244 -12.89 -12.80 -7.68
CA LEU A 244 -13.48 -13.68 -8.68
C LEU A 244 -13.38 -15.15 -8.25
N PRO A 245 -14.41 -15.97 -8.50
CA PRO A 245 -14.35 -17.43 -8.33
C PRO A 245 -13.15 -18.04 -9.09
N GLN A 246 -12.62 -19.14 -8.58
CA GLN A 246 -11.38 -19.77 -9.12
C GLN A 246 -11.49 -20.07 -10.62
N GLU A 247 -12.63 -20.56 -11.10
CA GLU A 247 -12.88 -20.84 -12.52
C GLU A 247 -12.75 -19.60 -13.40
N ARG A 248 -13.29 -18.46 -12.95
CA ARG A 248 -13.18 -17.17 -13.67
C ARG A 248 -11.77 -16.56 -13.60
N ARG A 249 -11.01 -16.88 -12.54
CA ARG A 249 -9.59 -16.46 -12.45
C ARG A 249 -8.75 -17.10 -13.55
N GLN A 250 -8.92 -18.39 -13.80
CA GLN A 250 -8.21 -19.11 -14.86
C GLN A 250 -8.55 -18.58 -16.25
N ALA A 251 -9.82 -18.31 -16.52
CA ALA A 251 -10.26 -17.72 -17.79
C ALA A 251 -9.68 -16.31 -18.02
N SER A 252 -9.64 -15.48 -16.96
CA SER A 252 -9.04 -14.13 -17.03
C SER A 252 -7.54 -14.15 -17.27
N LEU A 253 -6.83 -15.12 -16.69
CA LEU A 253 -5.39 -15.32 -16.91
C LEU A 253 -5.11 -15.79 -18.34
N ALA A 254 -5.90 -16.73 -18.87
CA ALA A 254 -5.77 -17.23 -20.24
C ALA A 254 -6.04 -16.15 -21.29
N ALA A 255 -7.05 -15.29 -21.08
CA ALA A 255 -7.38 -14.21 -21.99
C ALA A 255 -6.31 -13.09 -22.07
N LYS A 256 -5.44 -12.98 -21.08
CA LYS A 256 -4.35 -12.00 -20.99
C LYS A 256 -2.98 -12.55 -21.40
N MET A 257 -2.87 -13.84 -21.74
CA MET A 257 -1.66 -14.38 -22.34
C MET A 257 -1.61 -13.97 -23.82
N PRO A 258 -0.57 -13.25 -24.29
CA PRO A 258 -0.37 -13.08 -25.72
C PRO A 258 -0.18 -14.48 -26.32
N PHE A 259 -0.80 -14.71 -27.48
CA PHE A 259 -0.77 -15.96 -28.23
C PHE A 259 0.58 -16.65 -28.12
N ALA A 260 0.64 -17.77 -27.39
CA ALA A 260 1.72 -18.72 -27.57
C ALA A 260 1.50 -19.30 -28.97
N GLU A 261 2.37 -18.94 -29.91
CA GLU A 261 2.40 -19.52 -31.25
C GLU A 261 2.43 -21.04 -31.11
N ALA A 262 1.41 -21.70 -31.62
CA ALA A 262 1.40 -23.11 -31.88
C ALA A 262 2.41 -23.39 -32.98
N GLY A 263 3.69 -23.39 -32.65
CA GLY A 263 4.77 -23.87 -33.50
C GLY A 263 4.65 -25.36 -33.64
N SER A 264 3.98 -25.81 -34.69
CA SER A 264 4.05 -27.18 -35.19
C SER A 264 5.49 -27.45 -35.61
N ILE A 265 6.23 -28.15 -34.74
CA ILE A 265 7.51 -28.78 -35.13
C ILE A 265 7.13 -29.93 -36.08
N GLY A 266 7.23 -29.66 -37.38
CA GLY A 266 7.19 -30.68 -38.42
C GLY A 266 8.37 -31.65 -38.23
N LEU A 267 8.10 -32.89 -37.84
CA LEU A 267 9.03 -33.96 -37.90
C LEU A 267 9.40 -34.20 -39.38
N VAL A 268 10.63 -33.83 -39.76
CA VAL A 268 11.25 -34.27 -40.99
C VAL A 268 11.75 -35.68 -40.78
N ALA A 269 11.16 -36.65 -41.46
CA ALA A 269 11.63 -38.04 -41.50
C ALA A 269 12.97 -38.10 -42.26
N PRO A 270 13.90 -38.96 -41.89
CA PRO A 270 15.14 -39.18 -42.63
C PRO A 270 14.85 -39.99 -43.88
N VAL A 271 15.31 -39.49 -45.03
CA VAL A 271 15.36 -40.23 -46.31
C VAL A 271 16.59 -41.13 -46.28
N MET A 272 16.40 -42.39 -46.58
CA MET A 272 17.47 -43.37 -46.83
C MET A 272 18.31 -43.02 -48.04
#